data_c4b6be62189d19e27aebed920a486856
#
_entry.id   c4b6be62189d19e27aebed920a486856
#
_cell.length_a   1.000
_cell.length_b   1.000
_cell.length_c   1.000
_cell.angle_alpha   90.00
_cell.angle_beta   90.00
_cell.angle_gamma   90.00
#
_symmetry.space_group_name_H-M   'P 1'
#
loop_
_entity.id
_entity.type
_entity.pdbx_description
1 polymer ?
#
loop_
_entity_poly.entity_id
_entity_poly.type
_entity_poly.pdbx_seq_one_letter_code
_entity_poly.pdbx_strand_id
1 'polypeptide(L)'
;MRNTIFFFLFSISIFAQKTELWSGDLLFININCGGMCDAINAVTNGYKNNDFNHMGLVVTTAKNEYYVYEAIGSAVVKTPLKDFLAYTKKPVYVGRLKKKYRYYTAKTTEFCEAQLGVPYDDDFLYNNGKYYCSELIYDAFKFANNNKPFFKLYPMTYKEPKSENFFPVWVEHFAKRGIEIPEGKPGCNPGGMSLDKKIRLKILK
;
A
#
# COMPACT_ATOMS: atom_id res chain seq x y z
N MET A 1 45.43 -30.68 42.20
CA MET A 1 43.99 -30.38 42.15
C MET A 1 43.70 -29.64 40.83
N ARG A 2 43.02 -30.29 39.90
CA ARG A 2 42.77 -29.74 38.55
C ARG A 2 41.34 -29.17 38.55
N ASN A 3 41.19 -27.84 38.53
CA ASN A 3 39.88 -27.19 38.46
C ASN A 3 39.35 -27.30 37.03
N THR A 4 38.28 -28.05 36.84
CA THR A 4 37.56 -28.12 35.58
C THR A 4 36.49 -27.04 35.59
N ILE A 5 36.64 -25.99 34.74
CA ILE A 5 35.65 -24.95 34.55
C ILE A 5 34.64 -25.45 33.53
N PHE A 6 33.38 -25.62 33.95
CA PHE A 6 32.26 -25.94 33.05
C PHE A 6 31.71 -24.61 32.46
N PHE A 7 31.90 -24.44 31.16
CA PHE A 7 31.21 -23.36 30.40
C PHE A 7 29.79 -23.81 30.05
N PHE A 8 28.81 -23.21 30.69
CA PHE A 8 27.40 -23.34 30.29
C PHE A 8 27.15 -22.45 29.08
N LEU A 9 27.04 -23.06 27.89
CA LEU A 9 26.56 -22.35 26.67
C LEU A 9 25.04 -22.16 26.77
N PHE A 10 24.62 -20.97 27.14
CA PHE A 10 23.22 -20.56 27.03
C PHE A 10 22.89 -20.32 25.58
N SER A 11 22.20 -21.24 24.91
CA SER A 11 21.63 -21.06 23.58
C SER A 11 20.41 -20.10 23.68
N ILE A 12 20.58 -18.84 23.33
CA ILE A 12 19.49 -17.89 23.19
C ILE A 12 18.74 -18.23 21.88
N SER A 13 17.66 -18.98 21.98
CA SER A 13 16.74 -19.18 20.87
C SER A 13 16.01 -17.86 20.58
N ILE A 14 16.45 -17.13 19.55
CA ILE A 14 15.75 -15.97 19.05
C ILE A 14 14.49 -16.47 18.32
N PHE A 15 13.38 -16.55 19.01
CA PHE A 15 12.09 -16.75 18.39
C PHE A 15 11.79 -15.50 17.54
N ALA A 16 11.81 -15.62 16.23
CA ALA A 16 11.32 -14.58 15.33
C ALA A 16 9.83 -14.36 15.63
N GLN A 17 9.52 -13.29 16.35
CA GLN A 17 8.15 -12.96 16.72
C GLN A 17 7.34 -12.68 15.45
N LYS A 18 6.36 -13.57 15.15
CA LYS A 18 5.44 -13.41 14.03
C LYS A 18 4.74 -12.05 14.15
N THR A 19 4.74 -11.28 13.08
CA THR A 19 4.07 -9.99 13.07
C THR A 19 2.55 -10.21 13.07
N GLU A 20 1.90 -9.95 14.20
CA GLU A 20 0.46 -9.92 14.29
C GLU A 20 -0.09 -8.74 13.48
N LEU A 21 -1.08 -9.00 12.62
CA LEU A 21 -1.82 -7.98 11.86
C LEU A 21 -3.05 -7.53 12.65
N TRP A 22 -3.40 -6.26 12.50
CA TRP A 22 -4.57 -5.65 13.11
C TRP A 22 -5.43 -5.00 12.04
N SER A 23 -6.76 -4.96 12.27
CA SER A 23 -7.61 -4.12 11.41
C SER A 23 -7.09 -2.68 11.39
N GLY A 24 -7.05 -2.09 10.20
CA GLY A 24 -6.48 -0.77 9.96
C GLY A 24 -4.98 -0.74 9.67
N ASP A 25 -4.29 -1.88 9.70
CA ASP A 25 -2.93 -1.97 9.15
C ASP A 25 -2.97 -1.78 7.62
N LEU A 26 -1.99 -1.09 7.08
CA LEU A 26 -1.78 -0.92 5.65
C LEU A 26 -0.71 -1.91 5.19
N LEU A 27 -0.99 -2.70 4.16
CA LEU A 27 0.02 -3.53 3.54
C LEU A 27 0.59 -2.82 2.32
N PHE A 28 1.92 -2.78 2.23
CA PHE A 28 2.67 -2.21 1.11
C PHE A 28 3.46 -3.33 0.45
N ILE A 29 3.26 -3.49 -0.85
CA ILE A 29 3.91 -4.54 -1.64
C ILE A 29 4.42 -3.99 -2.97
N ASN A 30 5.34 -4.75 -3.56
CA ASN A 30 5.77 -4.56 -4.93
C ASN A 30 5.27 -5.75 -5.74
N ILE A 31 4.31 -5.52 -6.62
CA ILE A 31 3.83 -6.51 -7.58
C ILE A 31 4.58 -6.39 -8.90
N ASN A 32 4.56 -7.45 -9.69
CA ASN A 32 5.08 -7.42 -11.06
C ASN A 32 3.92 -7.34 -12.05
N CYS A 33 3.75 -6.19 -12.69
CA CYS A 33 2.80 -5.96 -13.77
C CYS A 33 3.49 -5.46 -15.05
N GLY A 34 4.74 -5.83 -15.24
CA GLY A 34 5.55 -5.42 -16.40
C GLY A 34 5.89 -3.95 -16.40
N GLY A 35 6.02 -3.35 -17.58
CA GLY A 35 6.50 -1.99 -17.76
C GLY A 35 5.73 -0.91 -17.01
N MET A 36 4.44 -1.12 -16.73
CA MET A 36 3.65 -0.18 -15.92
C MET A 36 4.14 -0.15 -14.46
N CYS A 37 4.37 -1.30 -13.86
CA CYS A 37 4.94 -1.38 -12.52
C CYS A 37 6.36 -0.80 -12.46
N ASP A 38 7.17 -1.03 -13.49
CA ASP A 38 8.51 -0.48 -13.59
C ASP A 38 8.48 1.06 -13.68
N ALA A 39 7.58 1.63 -14.48
CA ALA A 39 7.39 3.07 -14.59
C ALA A 39 6.93 3.69 -13.26
N ILE A 40 5.97 3.06 -12.55
CA ILE A 40 5.54 3.49 -11.22
C ILE A 40 6.72 3.47 -10.25
N ASN A 41 7.48 2.38 -10.21
CA ASN A 41 8.63 2.22 -9.30
C ASN A 41 9.71 3.28 -9.56
N ALA A 42 9.95 3.64 -10.82
CA ALA A 42 11.00 4.59 -11.20
C ALA A 42 10.74 6.02 -10.69
N VAL A 43 9.48 6.40 -10.47
CA VAL A 43 9.09 7.75 -10.03
C VAL A 43 8.55 7.80 -8.59
N THR A 44 8.50 6.67 -7.88
CA THR A 44 7.98 6.60 -6.51
C THR A 44 9.05 6.12 -5.55
N ASN A 45 9.45 6.97 -4.61
CA ASN A 45 10.32 6.57 -3.51
C ASN A 45 9.49 6.09 -2.32
N GLY A 46 9.76 4.88 -1.85
CA GLY A 46 9.12 4.33 -0.66
C GLY A 46 10.04 4.27 0.56
N TYR A 47 9.49 3.86 1.69
CA TYR A 47 10.22 3.70 2.94
C TYR A 47 11.48 2.83 2.77
N LYS A 48 12.63 3.35 3.21
CA LYS A 48 13.95 2.71 3.07
C LYS A 48 14.31 2.36 1.62
N ASN A 49 13.93 3.21 0.68
CA ASN A 49 14.16 3.03 -0.76
C ASN A 49 13.55 1.72 -1.32
N ASN A 50 12.45 1.25 -0.72
CA ASN A 50 11.69 0.14 -1.30
C ASN A 50 10.70 0.67 -2.34
N ASP A 51 10.57 -0.11 -3.41
CA ASP A 51 9.56 0.14 -4.43
C ASP A 51 8.23 -0.45 -3.95
N PHE A 52 7.26 0.41 -3.71
CA PHE A 52 5.88 0.01 -3.43
C PHE A 52 4.97 0.55 -4.52
N ASN A 53 4.40 -0.35 -5.30
CA ASN A 53 3.48 -0.02 -6.39
C ASN A 53 2.04 -0.51 -6.11
N HIS A 54 1.82 -1.23 -5.03
CA HIS A 54 0.50 -1.66 -4.61
C HIS A 54 0.34 -1.66 -3.09
N MET A 55 -0.91 -1.46 -2.63
CA MET A 55 -1.26 -1.44 -1.21
C MET A 55 -2.73 -1.77 -0.95
N GLY A 56 -3.04 -2.14 0.30
CA GLY A 56 -4.40 -2.36 0.77
C GLY A 56 -4.54 -2.21 2.28
N LEU A 57 -5.79 -2.18 2.75
CA LEU A 57 -6.18 -2.03 4.16
C LEU A 57 -6.57 -3.38 4.76
N VAL A 58 -5.90 -3.81 5.82
CA VAL A 58 -6.22 -5.05 6.54
C VAL A 58 -7.51 -4.90 7.34
N VAL A 59 -8.34 -5.92 7.28
CA VAL A 59 -9.49 -6.13 8.17
C VAL A 59 -9.47 -7.53 8.74
N THR A 60 -9.79 -7.65 10.02
CA THR A 60 -9.92 -8.93 10.73
C THR A 60 -11.39 -9.18 11.03
N THR A 61 -11.88 -10.37 10.69
CA THR A 61 -13.26 -10.80 11.01
C THR A 61 -13.37 -11.29 12.45
N ALA A 62 -14.61 -11.46 12.93
CA ALA A 62 -14.89 -12.04 14.24
C ALA A 62 -14.35 -13.49 14.38
N LYS A 63 -14.08 -14.19 13.27
CA LYS A 63 -13.47 -15.52 13.24
C LYS A 63 -11.95 -15.49 13.19
N ASN A 64 -11.32 -14.32 13.40
CA ASN A 64 -9.86 -14.10 13.25
C ASN A 64 -9.32 -14.42 11.85
N GLU A 65 -10.15 -14.31 10.82
CA GLU A 65 -9.72 -14.37 9.43
C GLU A 65 -9.28 -12.98 8.98
N TYR A 66 -8.25 -12.92 8.15
CA TYR A 66 -7.68 -11.67 7.64
C TYR A 66 -8.02 -11.49 6.18
N TYR A 67 -8.51 -10.32 5.85
CA TYR A 67 -8.77 -9.85 4.49
C TYR A 67 -8.09 -8.51 4.26
N VAL A 68 -7.97 -8.13 3.00
CA VAL A 68 -7.41 -6.85 2.57
C VAL A 68 -8.40 -6.17 1.63
N TYR A 69 -8.82 -4.96 1.96
CA TYR A 69 -9.51 -4.10 0.99
C TYR A 69 -8.49 -3.45 0.08
N GLU A 70 -8.69 -3.58 -1.21
CA GLU A 70 -7.80 -3.06 -2.23
C GLU A 70 -8.59 -2.72 -3.51
N ALA A 71 -8.07 -1.78 -4.31
CA ALA A 71 -8.51 -1.61 -5.68
C ALA A 71 -7.47 -2.30 -6.59
N ILE A 72 -7.90 -3.33 -7.31
CA ILE A 72 -7.03 -4.14 -8.20
C ILE A 72 -7.84 -4.79 -9.32
N GLY A 73 -7.20 -5.04 -10.45
CA GLY A 73 -7.87 -5.65 -11.61
C GLY A 73 -8.98 -4.74 -12.13
N SER A 74 -10.23 -5.12 -11.93
CA SER A 74 -11.38 -4.36 -12.45
C SER A 74 -12.12 -3.51 -11.43
N ALA A 75 -11.89 -3.71 -10.12
CA ALA A 75 -12.71 -3.06 -9.08
C ALA A 75 -12.04 -3.03 -7.69
N VAL A 76 -12.71 -2.36 -6.76
CA VAL A 76 -12.46 -2.48 -5.32
C VAL A 76 -12.95 -3.84 -4.84
N VAL A 77 -12.08 -4.59 -4.17
CA VAL A 77 -12.34 -5.97 -3.72
C VAL A 77 -11.90 -6.17 -2.27
N LYS A 78 -12.41 -7.26 -1.68
CA LYS A 78 -12.00 -7.75 -0.36
C LYS A 78 -11.31 -9.09 -0.55
N THR A 79 -10.00 -9.07 -0.60
CA THR A 79 -9.14 -10.20 -0.90
C THR A 79 -8.73 -10.95 0.36
N PRO A 80 -8.81 -12.29 0.44
CA PRO A 80 -8.20 -13.04 1.52
C PRO A 80 -6.72 -12.71 1.65
N LEU A 81 -6.22 -12.53 2.88
CA LEU A 81 -4.80 -12.16 3.10
C LEU A 81 -3.83 -13.08 2.38
N LYS A 82 -4.11 -14.39 2.37
CA LYS A 82 -3.28 -15.39 1.68
C LYS A 82 -3.10 -15.05 0.20
N ASP A 83 -4.19 -14.65 -0.46
CA ASP A 83 -4.19 -14.36 -1.90
C ASP A 83 -3.51 -13.01 -2.18
N PHE A 84 -3.73 -12.00 -1.34
CA PHE A 84 -2.99 -10.73 -1.40
C PHE A 84 -1.48 -10.95 -1.27
N LEU A 85 -1.04 -11.78 -0.33
CA LEU A 85 0.39 -12.07 -0.14
C LEU A 85 1.00 -12.86 -1.32
N ALA A 86 0.18 -13.58 -2.07
CA ALA A 86 0.64 -14.32 -3.25
C ALA A 86 0.99 -13.43 -4.45
N TYR A 87 0.59 -12.17 -4.46
CA TYR A 87 0.93 -11.22 -5.54
C TYR A 87 2.43 -10.93 -5.64
N THR A 88 3.20 -11.18 -4.58
CA THR A 88 4.62 -10.86 -4.56
C THR A 88 5.45 -11.92 -3.83
N LYS A 89 6.70 -12.07 -4.29
CA LYS A 89 7.75 -12.81 -3.56
C LYS A 89 8.70 -11.88 -2.80
N LYS A 90 8.53 -10.55 -2.97
CA LYS A 90 9.34 -9.55 -2.27
C LYS A 90 8.81 -9.34 -0.85
N PRO A 91 9.61 -8.74 0.06
CA PRO A 91 9.16 -8.44 1.41
C PRO A 91 7.89 -7.59 1.43
N VAL A 92 6.91 -8.01 2.23
CA VAL A 92 5.69 -7.25 2.50
C VAL A 92 5.92 -6.36 3.71
N TYR A 93 5.51 -5.11 3.64
CA TYR A 93 5.61 -4.17 4.76
C TYR A 93 4.24 -3.85 5.34
N VAL A 94 4.20 -3.80 6.67
CA VAL A 94 3.01 -3.41 7.44
C VAL A 94 3.19 -1.97 7.91
N GLY A 95 2.35 -1.08 7.45
CA GLY A 95 2.23 0.29 7.92
C GLY A 95 1.14 0.40 8.98
N ARG A 96 1.53 0.42 10.25
CA ARG A 96 0.60 0.54 11.38
C ARG A 96 0.43 1.97 11.82
N LEU A 97 -0.81 2.41 11.96
CA LEU A 97 -1.14 3.73 12.51
C LEU A 97 -0.51 3.92 13.89
N LYS A 98 0.07 5.10 14.14
CA LYS A 98 0.45 5.51 15.49
C LYS A 98 -0.78 5.51 16.40
N LYS A 99 -0.61 5.18 17.69
CA LYS A 99 -1.70 4.97 18.68
C LYS A 99 -2.78 6.06 18.61
N LYS A 100 -2.39 7.31 18.51
CA LYS A 100 -3.30 8.47 18.48
C LYS A 100 -4.19 8.56 17.23
N TYR A 101 -3.99 7.72 16.21
CA TYR A 101 -4.77 7.71 14.98
C TYR A 101 -5.57 6.42 14.79
N ARG A 102 -5.45 5.44 15.69
CA ARG A 102 -6.10 4.13 15.54
C ARG A 102 -7.61 4.18 15.62
N TYR A 103 -8.18 5.24 16.19
CA TYR A 103 -9.63 5.44 16.24
C TYR A 103 -10.26 5.63 14.84
N TYR A 104 -9.47 5.91 13.82
CA TYR A 104 -9.95 5.98 12.43
C TYR A 104 -10.27 4.60 11.83
N THR A 105 -9.74 3.50 12.39
CA THR A 105 -9.84 2.15 11.81
C THR A 105 -11.27 1.74 11.49
N ALA A 106 -12.22 1.95 12.39
CA ALA A 106 -13.61 1.55 12.16
C ALA A 106 -14.22 2.25 10.94
N LYS A 107 -14.06 3.57 10.87
CA LYS A 107 -14.57 4.37 9.73
C LYS A 107 -13.85 4.10 8.42
N THR A 108 -12.53 3.83 8.44
CA THR A 108 -11.81 3.45 7.21
C THR A 108 -12.28 2.10 6.67
N THR A 109 -12.55 1.14 7.56
CA THR A 109 -13.10 -0.17 7.19
C THR A 109 -14.52 -0.02 6.63
N GLU A 110 -15.38 0.76 7.28
CA GLU A 110 -16.74 1.08 6.83
C GLU A 110 -16.72 1.69 5.42
N PHE A 111 -15.86 2.67 5.18
CA PHE A 111 -15.71 3.27 3.86
C PHE A 111 -15.31 2.24 2.81
N CYS A 112 -14.26 1.45 3.05
CA CYS A 112 -13.80 0.45 2.08
C CYS A 112 -14.86 -0.61 1.78
N GLU A 113 -15.61 -1.07 2.80
CA GLU A 113 -16.73 -2.01 2.60
C GLU A 113 -17.82 -1.39 1.70
N ALA A 114 -18.13 -0.11 1.88
CA ALA A 114 -19.11 0.60 1.05
C ALA A 114 -18.64 0.84 -0.39
N GLN A 115 -17.34 0.75 -0.69
CA GLN A 115 -16.78 0.92 -2.03
C GLN A 115 -16.61 -0.40 -2.78
N LEU A 116 -16.95 -1.56 -2.21
CA LEU A 116 -16.84 -2.84 -2.90
C LEU A 116 -17.59 -2.83 -4.24
N GLY A 117 -16.90 -3.27 -5.31
CA GLY A 117 -17.44 -3.29 -6.67
C GLY A 117 -17.29 -1.97 -7.45
N VAL A 118 -16.84 -0.89 -6.81
CA VAL A 118 -16.52 0.35 -7.55
C VAL A 118 -15.37 0.06 -8.53
N PRO A 119 -15.49 0.50 -9.82
CA PRO A 119 -14.49 0.19 -10.84
C PRO A 119 -13.07 0.68 -10.48
N TYR A 120 -12.06 -0.07 -10.94
CA TYR A 120 -10.67 0.38 -10.89
C TYR A 120 -10.46 1.61 -11.76
N ASP A 121 -9.67 2.55 -11.25
CA ASP A 121 -9.33 3.78 -11.97
C ASP A 121 -8.06 3.62 -12.81
N ASP A 122 -8.23 3.19 -14.05
CA ASP A 122 -7.15 3.15 -15.04
C ASP A 122 -6.79 4.54 -15.61
N ASP A 123 -7.57 5.57 -15.30
CA ASP A 123 -7.28 6.94 -15.74
C ASP A 123 -6.35 7.67 -14.75
N PHE A 124 -6.18 7.10 -13.55
CA PHE A 124 -5.37 7.66 -12.47
C PHE A 124 -5.73 9.12 -12.13
N LEU A 125 -7.03 9.44 -12.21
CA LEU A 125 -7.58 10.77 -11.97
C LEU A 125 -8.29 10.81 -10.61
N TYR A 126 -7.76 11.58 -9.69
CA TYR A 126 -8.36 11.73 -8.38
C TYR A 126 -9.81 12.25 -8.45
N ASN A 127 -10.70 11.61 -7.68
CA ASN A 127 -12.10 12.00 -7.49
C ASN A 127 -12.97 11.90 -8.77
N ASN A 128 -12.81 10.84 -9.54
CA ASN A 128 -13.59 10.56 -10.74
C ASN A 128 -14.67 9.45 -10.56
N GLY A 129 -14.92 9.03 -9.32
CA GLY A 129 -15.88 7.96 -8.98
C GLY A 129 -15.37 6.55 -9.16
N LYS A 130 -14.05 6.38 -9.36
CA LYS A 130 -13.31 5.13 -9.43
C LYS A 130 -12.16 5.16 -8.42
N TYR A 131 -11.46 4.06 -8.23
CA TYR A 131 -10.30 4.01 -7.33
C TYR A 131 -9.14 3.23 -7.90
N TYR A 132 -7.92 3.80 -7.90
CA TYR A 132 -6.70 3.01 -7.90
C TYR A 132 -6.28 2.70 -6.44
N CYS A 133 -5.33 1.80 -6.24
CA CYS A 133 -5.06 1.20 -4.91
C CYS A 133 -4.83 2.20 -3.78
N SER A 134 -4.00 3.21 -3.99
CA SER A 134 -3.70 4.20 -2.96
C SER A 134 -4.77 5.29 -2.82
N GLU A 135 -5.54 5.58 -3.87
CA GLU A 135 -6.67 6.52 -3.78
C GLU A 135 -7.79 5.99 -2.88
N LEU A 136 -8.14 4.70 -3.00
CA LEU A 136 -9.07 4.04 -2.08
C LEU A 136 -8.67 4.28 -0.62
N ILE A 137 -7.40 4.09 -0.31
CA ILE A 137 -6.87 4.27 1.05
C ILE A 137 -6.86 5.75 1.45
N TYR A 138 -6.49 6.65 0.52
CA TYR A 138 -6.53 8.08 0.77
C TYR A 138 -7.95 8.55 1.15
N ASP A 139 -8.95 8.17 0.37
CA ASP A 139 -10.33 8.58 0.60
C ASP A 139 -10.95 7.90 1.83
N ALA A 140 -10.61 6.65 2.13
CA ALA A 140 -11.01 5.99 3.37
C ALA A 140 -10.54 6.78 4.61
N PHE A 141 -9.31 7.23 4.62
CA PHE A 141 -8.78 8.04 5.73
C PHE A 141 -9.28 9.48 5.72
N LYS A 142 -9.57 10.06 4.57
CA LYS A 142 -10.22 11.37 4.45
C LYS A 142 -11.64 11.31 5.02
N PHE A 143 -12.43 10.30 4.66
CA PHE A 143 -13.75 10.04 5.23
C PHE A 143 -13.70 9.90 6.76
N ALA A 144 -12.79 9.04 7.26
CA ALA A 144 -12.61 8.83 8.70
C ALA A 144 -12.21 10.11 9.44
N ASN A 145 -11.53 11.04 8.77
CA ASN A 145 -11.09 12.34 9.30
C ASN A 145 -12.08 13.49 9.01
N ASN A 146 -13.39 13.18 8.95
CA ASN A 146 -14.45 14.16 8.69
C ASN A 146 -14.21 14.96 7.38
N ASN A 147 -13.90 14.27 6.30
CA ASN A 147 -13.60 14.79 4.97
C ASN A 147 -12.39 15.74 4.90
N LYS A 148 -11.54 15.75 5.91
CA LYS A 148 -10.27 16.48 5.88
C LYS A 148 -9.14 15.52 5.44
N PRO A 149 -8.20 15.98 4.60
CA PRO A 149 -7.06 15.14 4.20
C PRO A 149 -6.30 14.57 5.41
N PHE A 150 -6.11 13.26 5.43
CA PHE A 150 -5.25 12.58 6.40
C PHE A 150 -3.87 12.32 5.80
N PHE A 151 -3.81 11.72 4.61
CA PHE A 151 -2.61 11.64 3.80
C PHE A 151 -2.50 12.86 2.88
N LYS A 152 -1.46 12.93 2.06
CA LYS A 152 -1.24 14.02 1.12
C LYS A 152 -1.45 13.54 -0.30
N LEU A 153 -2.00 14.42 -1.15
CA LEU A 153 -1.92 14.30 -2.59
C LEU A 153 -0.68 15.08 -3.09
N TYR A 154 -0.10 14.60 -4.17
CA TYR A 154 1.06 15.18 -4.83
C TYR A 154 0.76 15.31 -6.33
N PRO A 155 1.41 16.26 -7.05
CA PRO A 155 1.43 16.21 -8.50
C PRO A 155 1.99 14.85 -8.95
N MET A 156 1.20 14.08 -9.71
CA MET A 156 1.63 12.80 -10.27
C MET A 156 2.51 13.05 -11.49
N THR A 157 3.51 12.19 -11.70
CA THR A 157 4.34 12.25 -12.91
C THR A 157 4.37 10.90 -13.61
N TYR A 158 4.31 10.95 -14.92
CA TYR A 158 4.35 9.84 -15.86
C TYR A 158 5.61 9.91 -16.73
N LYS A 159 6.48 10.90 -16.46
CA LYS A 159 7.74 11.11 -17.16
C LYS A 159 8.85 10.24 -16.61
N GLU A 160 9.79 9.91 -17.45
CA GLU A 160 11.04 9.27 -17.05
C GLU A 160 11.84 10.18 -16.12
N PRO A 161 12.55 9.63 -15.13
CA PRO A 161 13.35 10.42 -14.20
C PRO A 161 14.35 11.33 -14.91
N LYS A 162 14.35 12.62 -14.56
CA LYS A 162 15.24 13.65 -15.15
C LYS A 162 15.07 13.83 -16.67
N SER A 163 13.88 13.55 -17.19
CA SER A 163 13.53 13.68 -18.60
C SER A 163 12.22 14.43 -18.75
N GLU A 164 12.02 15.02 -19.94
CA GLU A 164 10.70 15.55 -20.33
C GLU A 164 9.85 14.52 -21.07
N ASN A 165 10.40 13.35 -21.39
CA ASN A 165 9.71 12.29 -22.08
C ASN A 165 8.84 11.47 -21.12
N PHE A 166 7.66 11.09 -21.57
CA PHE A 166 6.82 10.12 -20.87
C PHE A 166 7.34 8.70 -21.10
N PHE A 167 7.18 7.82 -20.11
CA PHE A 167 7.42 6.40 -20.32
C PHE A 167 6.54 5.87 -21.46
N PRO A 168 7.08 5.09 -22.40
CA PRO A 168 6.30 4.55 -23.52
C PRO A 168 5.04 3.80 -23.10
N VAL A 169 5.10 3.08 -21.98
CA VAL A 169 3.94 2.35 -21.43
C VAL A 169 2.77 3.30 -21.09
N TRP A 170 3.04 4.49 -20.58
CA TRP A 170 2.01 5.47 -20.27
C TRP A 170 1.45 6.12 -21.55
N VAL A 171 2.31 6.42 -22.51
CA VAL A 171 1.86 6.94 -23.82
C VAL A 171 0.89 5.94 -24.47
N GLU A 172 1.25 4.65 -24.51
CA GLU A 172 0.38 3.60 -25.06
C GLU A 172 -0.90 3.43 -24.25
N HIS A 173 -0.81 3.41 -22.92
CA HIS A 173 -1.94 3.24 -22.01
C HIS A 173 -3.01 4.31 -22.21
N PHE A 174 -2.61 5.59 -22.15
CA PHE A 174 -3.54 6.71 -22.27
C PHE A 174 -4.05 6.91 -23.71
N ALA A 175 -3.21 6.62 -24.71
CA ALA A 175 -3.65 6.64 -26.12
C ALA A 175 -4.76 5.62 -26.39
N LYS A 176 -4.65 4.38 -25.86
CA LYS A 176 -5.70 3.35 -25.96
C LYS A 176 -7.02 3.76 -25.30
N ARG A 177 -6.95 4.64 -24.30
CA ARG A 177 -8.11 5.14 -23.57
C ARG A 177 -8.70 6.41 -24.18
N GLY A 178 -8.00 7.02 -25.15
CA GLY A 178 -8.44 8.27 -25.81
C GLY A 178 -8.41 9.49 -24.90
N ILE A 179 -7.54 9.51 -23.90
CA ILE A 179 -7.38 10.62 -22.97
C ILE A 179 -5.93 11.11 -22.92
N GLU A 180 -5.74 12.36 -22.54
CA GLU A 180 -4.41 12.92 -22.32
C GLU A 180 -3.77 12.34 -21.06
N ILE A 181 -2.42 12.25 -21.05
CA ILE A 181 -1.67 11.85 -19.85
C ILE A 181 -1.89 12.90 -18.76
N PRO A 182 -2.39 12.53 -17.58
CA PRO A 182 -2.74 13.47 -16.52
C PRO A 182 -1.52 13.95 -15.73
N GLU A 183 -0.47 14.37 -16.42
CA GLU A 183 0.78 14.89 -15.83
C GLU A 183 0.49 16.06 -14.90
N GLY A 184 1.08 16.04 -13.72
CA GLY A 184 0.95 17.11 -12.72
C GLY A 184 -0.40 17.14 -12.00
N LYS A 185 -1.37 16.30 -12.34
CA LYS A 185 -2.64 16.23 -11.61
C LYS A 185 -2.42 15.67 -10.20
N PRO A 186 -3.24 16.12 -9.22
CA PRO A 186 -3.12 15.62 -7.85
C PRO A 186 -3.46 14.13 -7.77
N GLY A 187 -2.64 13.38 -7.06
CA GLY A 187 -2.86 11.96 -6.79
C GLY A 187 -1.98 11.48 -5.66
N CYS A 188 -1.97 10.18 -5.43
CA CYS A 188 -1.13 9.55 -4.43
C CYS A 188 -0.60 8.21 -4.94
N ASN A 189 0.42 7.70 -4.27
CA ASN A 189 0.98 6.39 -4.58
C ASN A 189 1.42 5.67 -3.30
N PRO A 190 1.53 4.34 -3.32
CA PRO A 190 1.93 3.55 -2.16
C PRO A 190 3.30 3.96 -1.59
N GLY A 191 4.27 4.24 -2.46
CA GLY A 191 5.60 4.70 -2.05
C GLY A 191 5.53 5.96 -1.20
N GLY A 192 4.89 7.02 -1.69
CA GLY A 192 4.72 8.28 -0.97
C GLY A 192 3.94 8.12 0.34
N MET A 193 2.88 7.30 0.35
CA MET A 193 2.13 7.01 1.58
C MET A 193 2.97 6.27 2.62
N SER A 194 3.88 5.40 2.20
CA SER A 194 4.77 4.67 3.11
C SER A 194 5.71 5.57 3.91
N LEU A 195 5.94 6.80 3.44
CA LEU A 195 6.78 7.81 4.10
C LEU A 195 6.02 8.67 5.12
N ASP A 196 4.69 8.51 5.23
CA ASP A 196 3.89 9.35 6.12
C ASP A 196 4.23 9.12 7.60
N LYS A 197 4.49 10.21 8.31
CA LYS A 197 4.87 10.19 9.74
C LYS A 197 3.76 9.69 10.67
N LYS A 198 2.53 9.48 10.19
CA LYS A 198 1.39 8.98 10.98
C LYS A 198 1.38 7.47 11.12
N ILE A 199 2.15 6.76 10.27
CA ILE A 199 2.31 5.30 10.32
C ILE A 199 3.73 4.91 10.76
N ARG A 200 3.88 3.65 11.17
CA ARG A 200 5.17 2.99 11.42
C ARG A 200 5.24 1.75 10.56
N LEU A 201 6.28 1.67 9.73
CA LEU A 201 6.50 0.52 8.88
C LEU A 201 7.42 -0.51 9.53
N LYS A 202 7.07 -1.79 9.33
CA LYS A 202 7.91 -2.94 9.63
C LYS A 202 7.65 -4.05 8.61
N ILE A 203 8.61 -4.95 8.41
CA ILE A 203 8.43 -6.13 7.55
C ILE A 203 7.43 -7.08 8.22
N LEU A 204 6.51 -7.63 7.44
CA LEU A 204 5.64 -8.73 7.83
C LEU A 204 6.50 -10.01 7.92
N LYS A 205 6.57 -10.61 9.10
CA LYS A 205 7.33 -11.86 9.38
C LYS A 205 6.37 -13.00 9.67
#